data_510a4fb39335b5b929b7996cf85c8d19
#
_entry.id   510a4fb39335b5b929b7996cf85c8d19
#
_cell.length_a   1.000
_cell.length_b   1.000
_cell.length_c   1.000
_cell.angle_alpha   90.00
_cell.angle_beta   90.00
_cell.angle_gamma   90.00
#
_symmetry.space_group_name_H-M   'P 1'
#
loop_
_entity.id
_entity.type
_entity.pdbx_description
1 polymer ?
#
loop_
_entity_poly.entity_id
_entity_poly.type
_entity_poly.pdbx_seq_one_letter_code
_entity_poly.pdbx_strand_id
1 'polypeptide(L)'
;MVTLIESVTKDIAMHLSRISDDSHMLFQLTSDRFAMYVRNFHNKNQLKRLCARIVEILGYNIALKSYGAWVGVDIFNDNDNDIHTVLKNATMAATSVDDLNPFGYSFYDIDMETNILRQEKIKDILAEICNNSRRDSFYLEYQPIIDKEGNIHAFEALARIYDKILGRISPMEFIDIAEKRHLIVELGRIILDEACSFIKQLQDKGWYNVSVSVNISAIQVLRDDFLTDLKFAINKNQIPSENLILEITESVYAKNLE
;
A
#
# COMPACT_ATOMS: atom_id res chain seq x y z
N MET A 1 -5.47 -3.97 37.56
CA MET A 1 -4.79 -4.74 36.50
C MET A 1 -4.24 -3.71 35.48
N VAL A 2 -2.92 -3.51 35.46
CA VAL A 2 -2.29 -2.61 34.46
C VAL A 2 -2.47 -3.31 33.15
N THR A 3 -3.04 -2.62 32.16
CA THR A 3 -3.21 -3.19 30.81
C THR A 3 -1.82 -3.38 30.18
N LEU A 4 -1.67 -4.33 29.24
CA LEU A 4 -0.43 -4.54 28.50
C LEU A 4 0.06 -3.23 27.86
N ILE A 5 -0.86 -2.44 27.34
CA ILE A 5 -0.60 -1.13 26.72
C ILE A 5 0.04 -0.17 27.74
N GLU A 6 -0.49 -0.06 28.96
CA GLU A 6 0.08 0.81 30.01
C GLU A 6 1.49 0.40 30.41
N SER A 7 1.76 -0.91 30.46
CA SER A 7 3.11 -1.42 30.76
C SER A 7 4.10 -1.06 29.65
N VAL A 8 3.75 -1.30 28.41
CA VAL A 8 4.56 -0.97 27.22
C VAL A 8 4.82 0.53 27.15
N THR A 9 3.77 1.35 27.35
CA THR A 9 3.89 2.81 27.34
C THR A 9 4.85 3.32 28.42
N LYS A 10 4.80 2.76 29.63
CA LYS A 10 5.72 3.12 30.71
C LYS A 10 7.17 2.75 30.40
N ASP A 11 7.40 1.57 29.82
CA ASP A 11 8.73 1.14 29.41
C ASP A 11 9.31 2.06 28.34
N ILE A 12 8.52 2.43 27.34
CA ILE A 12 8.92 3.38 26.30
C ILE A 12 9.26 4.74 26.92
N ALA A 13 8.38 5.27 27.76
CA ALA A 13 8.60 6.55 28.44
C ALA A 13 9.91 6.54 29.25
N MET A 14 10.17 5.46 29.99
CA MET A 14 11.39 5.30 30.76
C MET A 14 12.65 5.25 29.88
N HIS A 15 12.60 4.58 28.74
CA HIS A 15 13.75 4.51 27.84
C HIS A 15 13.98 5.83 27.09
N LEU A 16 12.91 6.49 26.63
CA LEU A 16 13.01 7.79 25.97
C LEU A 16 13.45 8.90 26.94
N SER A 17 13.06 8.84 28.22
CA SER A 17 13.49 9.81 29.22
C SER A 17 15.00 9.81 29.45
N ARG A 18 15.69 8.67 29.21
CA ARG A 18 17.15 8.57 29.34
C ARG A 18 17.93 9.34 28.28
N ILE A 19 17.28 9.66 27.18
CA ILE A 19 17.85 10.47 26.09
C ILE A 19 17.30 11.89 26.09
N SER A 20 16.47 12.24 27.08
CA SER A 20 15.89 13.57 27.26
C SER A 20 16.81 14.43 28.11
N ASP A 21 16.92 15.70 27.78
CA ASP A 21 17.67 16.74 28.48
C ASP A 21 17.04 18.11 28.15
N ASP A 22 17.72 19.20 28.49
CA ASP A 22 17.25 20.57 28.19
C ASP A 22 17.13 20.87 26.70
N SER A 23 17.82 20.11 25.85
CA SER A 23 17.77 20.24 24.38
C SER A 23 16.84 19.24 23.73
N HIS A 24 16.44 18.17 24.44
CA HIS A 24 15.59 17.07 23.98
C HIS A 24 14.44 16.85 24.96
N MET A 25 13.41 17.66 24.88
CA MET A 25 12.28 17.61 25.83
C MET A 25 11.23 16.62 25.38
N LEU A 26 10.94 15.61 26.22
CA LEU A 26 9.96 14.56 25.97
C LEU A 26 8.60 14.94 26.55
N PHE A 27 7.56 14.75 25.75
CA PHE A 27 6.15 14.92 26.13
C PHE A 27 5.37 13.66 25.79
N GLN A 28 4.44 13.29 26.64
CA GLN A 28 3.42 12.29 26.32
C GLN A 28 2.16 13.00 25.84
N LEU A 29 1.72 12.72 24.63
CA LEU A 29 0.54 13.34 24.03
C LEU A 29 -0.73 12.52 24.29
N THR A 30 -0.63 11.20 24.12
CA THR A 30 -1.71 10.24 24.38
C THR A 30 -1.14 8.97 25.00
N SER A 31 -1.97 7.95 25.22
CA SER A 31 -1.52 6.66 25.76
C SER A 31 -0.50 5.93 24.86
N ASP A 32 -0.47 6.22 23.58
CA ASP A 32 0.34 5.56 22.55
C ASP A 32 1.25 6.50 21.77
N ARG A 33 1.24 7.81 22.07
CA ARG A 33 2.00 8.83 21.34
C ARG A 33 2.86 9.68 22.24
N PHE A 34 4.11 9.83 21.84
CA PHE A 34 5.08 10.72 22.46
C PHE A 34 5.55 11.77 21.44
N ALA A 35 5.93 12.95 21.92
CA ALA A 35 6.62 13.96 21.15
C ALA A 35 7.93 14.32 21.83
N MET A 36 8.99 14.50 21.03
CA MET A 36 10.26 15.01 21.51
C MET A 36 10.56 16.34 20.80
N TYR A 37 10.59 17.42 21.58
CA TYR A 37 10.98 18.71 21.05
C TYR A 37 12.50 18.86 21.15
N VAL A 38 13.15 19.07 20.00
CA VAL A 38 14.61 19.13 19.88
C VAL A 38 15.03 20.57 19.54
N ARG A 39 15.86 21.15 20.39
CA ARG A 39 16.43 22.50 20.19
C ARG A 39 17.90 22.41 19.78
N ASN A 40 18.39 23.50 19.18
CA ASN A 40 19.82 23.72 18.92
C ASN A 40 20.50 22.62 18.10
N PHE A 41 19.77 21.97 17.19
CA PHE A 41 20.39 21.05 16.25
C PHE A 41 21.10 21.83 15.11
N HIS A 42 22.27 21.38 14.69
CA HIS A 42 23.06 22.08 13.69
C HIS A 42 22.73 21.67 12.24
N ASN A 43 22.26 20.44 12.03
CA ASN A 43 21.94 19.92 10.71
C ASN A 43 21.01 18.69 10.77
N LYS A 44 20.40 18.36 9.63
CA LYS A 44 19.49 17.22 9.48
C LYS A 44 20.13 15.88 9.83
N ASN A 45 21.46 15.72 9.67
CA ASN A 45 22.15 14.47 10.02
C ASN A 45 22.19 14.22 11.53
N GLN A 46 22.19 15.26 12.35
CA GLN A 46 22.10 15.11 13.79
C GLN A 46 20.71 14.57 14.19
N LEU A 47 19.65 15.09 13.59
CA LEU A 47 18.29 14.57 13.77
C LEU A 47 18.15 13.13 13.29
N LYS A 48 18.72 12.78 12.13
CA LYS A 48 18.74 11.39 11.64
C LYS A 48 19.38 10.43 12.63
N ARG A 49 20.52 10.81 13.25
CA ARG A 49 21.17 9.99 14.30
C ARG A 49 20.32 9.84 15.55
N LEU A 50 19.62 10.91 15.95
CA LEU A 50 18.68 10.85 17.07
C LEU A 50 17.50 9.91 16.76
N CYS A 51 16.92 10.03 15.57
CA CYS A 51 15.84 9.13 15.13
C CYS A 51 16.29 7.67 15.08
N ALA A 52 17.46 7.39 14.53
CA ALA A 52 18.03 6.03 14.50
C ALA A 52 18.18 5.47 15.94
N ARG A 53 18.67 6.28 16.89
CA ARG A 53 18.76 5.88 18.29
C ARG A 53 17.40 5.64 18.94
N ILE A 54 16.40 6.47 18.63
CA ILE A 54 15.02 6.26 19.12
C ILE A 54 14.46 4.95 18.55
N VAL A 55 14.60 4.73 17.24
CA VAL A 55 14.16 3.50 16.56
C VAL A 55 14.83 2.26 17.18
N GLU A 56 16.13 2.32 17.45
CA GLU A 56 16.85 1.25 18.14
C GLU A 56 16.27 0.97 19.54
N ILE A 57 16.00 2.01 20.32
CA ILE A 57 15.39 1.90 21.65
C ILE A 57 14.01 1.23 21.56
N LEU A 58 13.18 1.62 20.61
CA LEU A 58 11.85 1.04 20.38
C LEU A 58 11.94 -0.43 19.96
N GLY A 59 12.92 -0.79 19.14
CA GLY A 59 13.16 -2.15 18.65
C GLY A 59 13.57 -3.16 19.75
N TYR A 60 14.07 -2.71 20.90
CA TYR A 60 14.34 -3.59 22.05
C TYR A 60 13.07 -4.05 22.77
N ASN A 61 11.95 -3.36 22.61
CA ASN A 61 10.70 -3.76 23.25
C ASN A 61 10.01 -4.88 22.46
N ILE A 62 9.92 -6.07 23.06
CA ILE A 62 9.36 -7.28 22.41
C ILE A 62 7.89 -7.07 21.99
N ALA A 63 7.11 -6.37 22.81
CA ALA A 63 5.70 -6.13 22.49
C ALA A 63 5.54 -5.26 21.22
N LEU A 64 6.45 -4.31 20.98
CA LEU A 64 6.41 -3.47 19.78
C LEU A 64 6.81 -4.21 18.50
N LYS A 65 7.51 -5.35 18.58
CA LYS A 65 7.87 -6.14 17.39
C LYS A 65 6.65 -6.64 16.61
N SER A 66 5.53 -6.85 17.30
CA SER A 66 4.28 -7.30 16.70
C SER A 66 3.39 -6.15 16.20
N TYR A 67 3.58 -4.92 16.71
CA TYR A 67 2.71 -3.78 16.39
C TYR A 67 3.40 -2.69 15.58
N GLY A 68 4.73 -2.65 15.62
CA GLY A 68 5.52 -1.57 15.05
C GLY A 68 5.50 -0.28 15.87
N ALA A 69 6.47 0.60 15.61
CA ALA A 69 6.52 1.96 16.12
C ALA A 69 7.31 2.85 15.16
N TRP A 70 6.76 4.00 14.81
CA TRP A 70 7.33 4.87 13.80
C TRP A 70 7.59 6.27 14.35
N VAL A 71 8.63 6.91 13.83
CA VAL A 71 9.04 8.27 14.23
C VAL A 71 8.84 9.22 13.05
N GLY A 72 7.97 10.18 13.22
CA GLY A 72 7.83 11.29 12.27
C GLY A 72 8.54 12.54 12.76
N VAL A 73 9.20 13.24 11.86
CA VAL A 73 9.97 14.45 12.17
C VAL A 73 9.48 15.60 11.33
N ASP A 74 9.10 16.67 11.97
CA ASP A 74 8.90 17.98 11.34
C ASP A 74 9.98 18.95 11.79
N ILE A 75 10.55 19.71 10.84
CA ILE A 75 11.54 20.75 11.10
C ILE A 75 10.87 22.08 10.82
N PHE A 76 10.60 22.84 11.87
CA PHE A 76 9.93 24.11 11.78
C PHE A 76 10.84 25.28 12.21
N ASN A 77 10.51 26.46 11.73
CA ASN A 77 11.21 27.71 12.04
C ASN A 77 10.40 28.54 13.04
N ASP A 78 11.02 29.54 13.64
CA ASP A 78 10.38 30.43 14.63
C ASP A 78 9.13 31.17 14.11
N ASN A 79 8.92 31.19 12.78
CA ASN A 79 7.75 31.79 12.15
C ASN A 79 6.56 30.80 12.02
N ASP A 80 6.75 29.54 12.29
CA ASP A 80 5.72 28.50 12.27
C ASP A 80 4.99 28.53 13.63
N ASN A 81 3.99 29.38 13.76
CA ASN A 81 3.34 29.68 15.05
C ASN A 81 2.30 28.66 15.51
N ASP A 82 2.02 27.61 14.73
CA ASP A 82 0.98 26.63 15.08
C ASP A 82 1.56 25.25 15.41
N ILE A 83 1.62 24.96 16.71
CA ILE A 83 2.06 23.65 17.22
C ILE A 83 1.17 22.50 16.70
N HIS A 84 -0.12 22.74 16.43
CA HIS A 84 -1.01 21.70 15.92
C HIS A 84 -0.61 21.31 14.50
N THR A 85 -0.22 22.24 13.67
CA THR A 85 0.32 22.00 12.33
C THR A 85 1.61 21.20 12.40
N VAL A 86 2.56 21.56 13.27
CA VAL A 86 3.82 20.84 13.47
C VAL A 86 3.57 19.40 13.90
N LEU A 87 2.69 19.17 14.86
CA LEU A 87 2.34 17.82 15.33
C LEU A 87 1.59 17.01 14.25
N LYS A 88 0.72 17.64 13.47
CA LYS A 88 0.07 17.04 12.30
C LYS A 88 1.10 16.58 11.29
N ASN A 89 2.03 17.45 10.91
CA ASN A 89 3.09 17.17 9.93
C ASN A 89 3.98 15.99 10.40
N ALA A 90 4.43 16.01 11.65
CA ALA A 90 5.21 14.93 12.23
C ALA A 90 4.41 13.61 12.24
N THR A 91 3.12 13.66 12.56
CA THR A 91 2.25 12.48 12.51
C THR A 91 2.13 11.93 11.09
N MET A 92 1.96 12.80 10.09
CA MET A 92 1.91 12.40 8.68
C MET A 92 3.21 11.74 8.24
N ALA A 93 4.37 12.30 8.64
CA ALA A 93 5.67 11.69 8.38
C ALA A 93 5.81 10.31 9.03
N ALA A 94 5.32 10.12 10.26
CA ALA A 94 5.33 8.80 10.91
C ALA A 94 4.48 7.78 10.16
N THR A 95 3.30 8.16 9.69
CA THR A 95 2.40 7.28 8.94
C THR A 95 2.84 6.99 7.50
N SER A 96 3.81 7.74 6.97
CA SER A 96 4.40 7.50 5.64
C SER A 96 5.54 6.48 5.66
N VAL A 97 5.97 6.01 6.84
CA VAL A 97 6.96 4.94 6.95
C VAL A 97 6.32 3.64 6.45
N ASP A 98 7.10 2.87 5.66
CA ASP A 98 6.63 1.62 5.08
C ASP A 98 6.19 0.61 6.16
N ASP A 99 4.97 0.09 6.04
CA ASP A 99 4.38 -0.89 6.96
C ASP A 99 5.17 -2.23 6.99
N LEU A 100 6.01 -2.49 5.99
CA LEU A 100 6.91 -3.65 5.97
C LEU A 100 8.04 -3.55 7.00
N ASN A 101 8.34 -2.32 7.48
CA ASN A 101 9.32 -2.08 8.52
C ASN A 101 8.59 -1.80 9.85
N PRO A 102 8.63 -2.70 10.83
CA PRO A 102 7.98 -2.47 12.12
C PRO A 102 8.58 -1.28 12.89
N PHE A 103 9.76 -0.83 12.48
CA PHE A 103 10.43 0.32 13.08
C PHE A 103 11.06 1.20 12.01
N GLY A 104 10.83 2.50 12.09
CA GLY A 104 11.39 3.42 11.11
C GLY A 104 11.19 4.88 11.49
N TYR A 105 11.76 5.76 10.67
CA TYR A 105 11.51 7.20 10.80
C TYR A 105 11.40 7.85 9.43
N SER A 106 10.61 8.92 9.37
CA SER A 106 10.47 9.77 8.18
C SER A 106 10.47 11.24 8.57
N PHE A 107 10.96 12.07 7.66
CA PHE A 107 10.89 13.53 7.78
C PHE A 107 9.72 14.03 6.97
N TYR A 108 8.95 14.95 7.55
CA TYR A 108 7.87 15.62 6.84
C TYR A 108 8.39 16.30 5.57
N ASP A 109 7.64 16.12 4.51
CA ASP A 109 7.78 16.80 3.24
C ASP A 109 6.42 17.38 2.85
N ILE A 110 6.40 18.57 2.26
CA ILE A 110 5.16 19.25 1.88
C ILE A 110 4.31 18.42 0.90
N ASP A 111 4.94 17.57 0.11
CA ASP A 111 4.24 16.70 -0.84
C ASP A 111 3.52 15.52 -0.15
N MET A 112 3.82 15.23 1.12
CA MET A 112 3.19 14.11 1.87
C MET A 112 1.68 14.32 2.02
N GLU A 113 1.22 15.53 2.32
CA GLU A 113 -0.21 15.81 2.44
C GLU A 113 -0.93 15.56 1.10
N THR A 114 -0.35 16.05 0.01
CA THR A 114 -0.86 15.84 -1.34
C THR A 114 -0.91 14.35 -1.69
N ASN A 115 0.13 13.60 -1.35
CA ASN A 115 0.20 12.15 -1.60
C ASN A 115 -0.84 11.38 -0.79
N ILE A 116 -1.03 11.71 0.49
CA ILE A 116 -2.05 11.08 1.34
C ILE A 116 -3.46 11.37 0.79
N LEU A 117 -3.76 12.61 0.45
CA LEU A 117 -5.05 12.97 -0.15
C LEU A 117 -5.28 12.28 -1.49
N ARG A 118 -4.22 12.12 -2.30
CA ARG A 118 -4.27 11.38 -3.55
C ARG A 118 -4.56 9.89 -3.31
N GLN A 119 -3.89 9.25 -2.37
CA GLN A 119 -4.10 7.85 -2.03
C GLN A 119 -5.52 7.59 -1.50
N GLU A 120 -6.03 8.44 -0.60
CA GLU A 120 -7.41 8.34 -0.12
C GLU A 120 -8.42 8.49 -1.28
N LYS A 121 -8.18 9.41 -2.19
CA LYS A 121 -9.04 9.56 -3.37
C LYS A 121 -9.01 8.34 -4.29
N ILE A 122 -7.83 7.76 -4.51
CA ILE A 122 -7.71 6.51 -5.30
C ILE A 122 -8.43 5.35 -4.60
N LYS A 123 -8.30 5.24 -3.29
CA LYS A 123 -9.06 4.25 -2.49
C LYS A 123 -10.57 4.40 -2.69
N ASP A 124 -11.10 5.63 -2.66
CA ASP A 124 -12.52 5.89 -2.87
C ASP A 124 -12.95 5.51 -4.29
N ILE A 125 -12.15 5.86 -5.31
CA ILE A 125 -12.38 5.44 -6.71
C ILE A 125 -12.41 3.91 -6.84
N LEU A 126 -11.46 3.21 -6.22
CA LEU A 126 -11.43 1.74 -6.21
C LEU A 126 -12.68 1.14 -5.56
N ALA A 127 -13.10 1.67 -4.41
CA ALA A 127 -14.33 1.23 -3.75
C ALA A 127 -15.57 1.46 -4.64
N GLU A 128 -15.64 2.59 -5.34
CA GLU A 128 -16.72 2.90 -6.28
C GLU A 128 -16.70 1.96 -7.51
N ILE A 129 -15.53 1.59 -8.02
CA ILE A 129 -15.38 0.59 -9.10
C ILE A 129 -15.85 -0.78 -8.62
N CYS A 130 -15.42 -1.22 -7.44
CA CYS A 130 -15.74 -2.52 -6.88
C CYS A 130 -17.24 -2.67 -6.57
N ASN A 131 -17.92 -1.61 -6.14
CA ASN A 131 -19.37 -1.61 -5.90
C ASN A 131 -20.23 -1.28 -7.14
N ASN A 132 -19.60 -1.20 -8.31
CA ASN A 132 -20.22 -0.91 -9.61
C ASN A 132 -20.80 0.51 -9.78
N SER A 133 -20.52 1.44 -8.87
CA SER A 133 -21.01 2.83 -8.96
C SER A 133 -20.23 3.64 -9.99
N ARG A 134 -18.99 3.21 -10.32
CA ARG A 134 -18.07 3.93 -11.19
C ARG A 134 -17.31 3.00 -12.14
N ARG A 135 -18.02 2.05 -12.71
CA ARG A 135 -17.44 1.02 -13.56
C ARG A 135 -16.76 1.56 -14.81
N ASP A 136 -17.25 2.67 -15.36
CA ASP A 136 -16.72 3.33 -16.57
C ASP A 136 -15.30 3.92 -16.38
N SER A 137 -14.84 4.06 -15.14
CA SER A 137 -13.48 4.53 -14.86
C SER A 137 -12.42 3.44 -14.97
N PHE A 138 -12.84 2.17 -15.04
CA PHE A 138 -11.96 1.01 -15.11
C PHE A 138 -12.11 0.29 -16.45
N TYR A 139 -10.98 -0.12 -17.03
CA TYR A 139 -10.95 -0.93 -18.27
C TYR A 139 -9.66 -1.75 -18.36
N LEU A 140 -9.65 -2.75 -19.22
CA LEU A 140 -8.45 -3.51 -19.56
C LEU A 140 -7.91 -3.05 -20.92
N GLU A 141 -6.61 -2.80 -20.97
CA GLU A 141 -5.85 -2.75 -22.23
C GLU A 141 -5.25 -4.13 -22.47
N TYR A 142 -5.20 -4.55 -23.74
CA TYR A 142 -4.67 -5.86 -24.11
C TYR A 142 -3.41 -5.67 -24.94
N GLN A 143 -2.26 -6.04 -24.38
CA GLN A 143 -0.99 -5.98 -25.07
C GLN A 143 -0.73 -7.29 -25.81
N PRO A 144 -0.57 -7.28 -27.16
CA PRO A 144 -0.33 -8.50 -27.91
C PRO A 144 1.08 -9.03 -27.64
N ILE A 145 1.17 -10.36 -27.49
CA ILE A 145 2.41 -11.13 -27.42
C ILE A 145 2.54 -11.89 -28.73
N ILE A 146 3.62 -11.63 -29.46
CA ILE A 146 3.88 -12.18 -30.79
C ILE A 146 4.91 -13.31 -30.71
N ASP A 147 4.69 -14.37 -31.51
CA ASP A 147 5.64 -15.47 -31.71
C ASP A 147 6.82 -15.04 -32.62
N LYS A 148 7.75 -15.98 -32.85
CA LYS A 148 8.93 -15.74 -33.72
C LYS A 148 8.57 -15.55 -35.18
N GLU A 149 7.42 -16.02 -35.59
CA GLU A 149 6.87 -15.94 -36.93
C GLU A 149 6.07 -14.64 -37.15
N GLY A 150 5.87 -13.82 -36.09
CA GLY A 150 5.14 -12.55 -36.14
C GLY A 150 3.63 -12.67 -35.98
N ASN A 151 3.11 -13.84 -35.58
CA ASN A 151 1.69 -14.04 -35.28
C ASN A 151 1.39 -13.69 -33.82
N ILE A 152 0.17 -13.21 -33.55
CA ILE A 152 -0.29 -13.00 -32.19
C ILE A 152 -0.54 -14.37 -31.54
N HIS A 153 0.21 -14.66 -30.48
CA HIS A 153 0.15 -15.88 -29.70
C HIS A 153 -0.74 -15.71 -28.46
N ALA A 154 -0.65 -14.56 -27.81
CA ALA A 154 -1.42 -14.25 -26.60
C ALA A 154 -1.63 -12.74 -26.46
N PHE A 155 -2.43 -12.34 -25.47
CA PHE A 155 -2.52 -10.97 -24.99
C PHE A 155 -2.27 -10.93 -23.49
N GLU A 156 -1.60 -9.90 -22.99
CA GLU A 156 -1.56 -9.56 -21.57
C GLU A 156 -2.66 -8.55 -21.26
N ALA A 157 -3.50 -8.87 -20.27
CA ALA A 157 -4.56 -8.00 -19.79
C ALA A 157 -4.01 -7.04 -18.74
N LEU A 158 -3.99 -5.77 -19.05
CA LEU A 158 -3.39 -4.72 -18.25
C LEU A 158 -4.48 -3.77 -17.71
N ALA A 159 -4.72 -3.81 -16.41
CA ALA A 159 -5.70 -2.97 -15.74
C ALA A 159 -5.37 -1.48 -15.85
N ARG A 160 -6.38 -0.66 -16.12
CA ARG A 160 -6.29 0.80 -16.26
C ARG A 160 -7.42 1.48 -15.50
N ILE A 161 -7.06 2.58 -14.86
CA ILE A 161 -8.03 3.47 -14.23
C ILE A 161 -7.83 4.87 -14.77
N TYR A 162 -8.93 5.50 -15.16
CA TYR A 162 -8.96 6.91 -15.53
C TYR A 162 -9.98 7.67 -14.68
N ASP A 163 -9.53 8.73 -14.06
CA ASP A 163 -10.35 9.66 -13.30
C ASP A 163 -10.32 11.06 -13.93
N LYS A 164 -11.44 11.77 -13.90
CA LYS A 164 -11.54 13.12 -14.51
C LYS A 164 -10.63 14.15 -13.84
N ILE A 165 -10.29 13.96 -12.56
CA ILE A 165 -9.47 14.89 -11.77
C ILE A 165 -8.02 14.41 -11.69
N LEU A 166 -7.81 13.11 -11.39
CA LEU A 166 -6.48 12.53 -11.23
C LEU A 166 -5.83 12.11 -12.57
N GLY A 167 -6.61 12.08 -13.66
CA GLY A 167 -6.15 11.59 -14.95
C GLY A 167 -5.96 10.06 -14.96
N ARG A 168 -4.97 9.57 -15.70
CA ARG A 168 -4.55 8.15 -15.67
C ARG A 168 -3.86 7.85 -14.35
N ILE A 169 -4.35 6.83 -13.64
CA ILE A 169 -3.75 6.35 -12.38
C ILE A 169 -2.85 5.16 -12.71
N SER A 170 -1.60 5.20 -12.23
CA SER A 170 -0.64 4.13 -12.47
C SER A 170 -1.10 2.80 -11.86
N PRO A 171 -0.98 1.67 -12.60
CA PRO A 171 -1.26 0.34 -12.03
C PRO A 171 -0.49 0.06 -10.74
N MET A 172 0.79 0.41 -10.67
CA MET A 172 1.61 0.25 -9.46
C MET A 172 1.03 1.00 -8.26
N GLU A 173 0.43 2.19 -8.49
CA GLU A 173 -0.16 3.00 -7.44
C GLU A 173 -1.49 2.43 -6.94
N PHE A 174 -2.42 2.11 -7.87
CA PHE A 174 -3.74 1.65 -7.45
C PHE A 174 -3.78 0.18 -7.01
N ILE A 175 -2.89 -0.68 -7.51
CA ILE A 175 -2.78 -2.08 -7.08
C ILE A 175 -2.27 -2.14 -5.63
N ASP A 176 -1.21 -1.38 -5.29
CA ASP A 176 -0.69 -1.29 -3.93
C ASP A 176 -1.79 -0.83 -2.93
N ILE A 177 -2.55 0.20 -3.30
CA ILE A 177 -3.68 0.67 -2.50
C ILE A 177 -4.78 -0.39 -2.39
N ALA A 178 -5.11 -1.08 -3.49
CA ALA A 178 -6.12 -2.13 -3.50
C ALA A 178 -5.72 -3.31 -2.61
N GLU A 179 -4.44 -3.71 -2.60
CA GLU A 179 -3.90 -4.74 -1.72
C GLU A 179 -3.98 -4.32 -0.25
N LYS A 180 -3.45 -3.15 0.10
CA LYS A 180 -3.46 -2.61 1.47
C LYS A 180 -4.87 -2.43 2.05
N ARG A 181 -5.85 -2.14 1.21
CA ARG A 181 -7.25 -1.91 1.60
C ARG A 181 -8.16 -3.13 1.37
N HIS A 182 -7.59 -4.28 1.00
CA HIS A 182 -8.32 -5.52 0.68
C HIS A 182 -9.35 -5.40 -0.45
N LEU A 183 -9.25 -4.37 -1.29
CA LEU A 183 -10.09 -4.18 -2.47
C LEU A 183 -9.62 -5.01 -3.67
N ILE A 184 -8.39 -5.53 -3.62
CA ILE A 184 -7.79 -6.31 -4.72
C ILE A 184 -8.59 -7.57 -5.06
N VAL A 185 -9.34 -8.11 -4.11
CA VAL A 185 -10.17 -9.30 -4.31
C VAL A 185 -11.34 -9.00 -5.24
N GLU A 186 -12.13 -7.97 -4.93
CA GLU A 186 -13.25 -7.56 -5.78
C GLU A 186 -12.79 -7.02 -7.13
N LEU A 187 -11.71 -6.22 -7.14
CA LEU A 187 -11.09 -5.75 -8.37
C LEU A 187 -10.63 -6.93 -9.25
N GLY A 188 -10.06 -7.97 -8.63
CA GLY A 188 -9.62 -9.17 -9.34
C GLY A 188 -10.76 -9.97 -9.96
N ARG A 189 -11.92 -10.07 -9.29
CA ARG A 189 -13.13 -10.67 -9.88
C ARG A 189 -13.57 -9.92 -11.13
N ILE A 190 -13.50 -8.59 -11.09
CA ILE A 190 -13.81 -7.74 -12.23
C ILE A 190 -12.83 -7.98 -13.37
N ILE A 191 -11.52 -8.02 -13.09
CA ILE A 191 -10.47 -8.27 -14.06
C ILE A 191 -10.65 -9.63 -14.73
N LEU A 192 -10.89 -10.68 -13.94
CA LEU A 192 -11.11 -12.04 -14.46
C LEU A 192 -12.34 -12.11 -15.36
N ASP A 193 -13.45 -11.50 -14.95
CA ASP A 193 -14.67 -11.51 -15.76
C ASP A 193 -14.48 -10.79 -17.10
N GLU A 194 -13.81 -9.62 -17.12
CA GLU A 194 -13.52 -8.90 -18.36
C GLU A 194 -12.52 -9.64 -19.26
N ALA A 195 -11.47 -10.23 -18.68
CA ALA A 195 -10.50 -11.02 -19.45
C ALA A 195 -11.18 -12.24 -20.08
N CYS A 196 -12.03 -12.95 -19.34
CA CYS A 196 -12.81 -14.07 -19.86
C CYS A 196 -13.78 -13.61 -20.96
N SER A 197 -14.43 -12.47 -20.78
CA SER A 197 -15.31 -11.88 -21.81
C SER A 197 -14.54 -11.55 -23.10
N PHE A 198 -13.32 -11.04 -22.98
CA PHE A 198 -12.46 -10.75 -24.13
C PHE A 198 -12.02 -12.04 -24.84
N ILE A 199 -11.65 -13.09 -24.12
CA ILE A 199 -11.36 -14.42 -24.70
C ILE A 199 -12.57 -14.89 -25.53
N LYS A 200 -13.79 -14.78 -24.99
CA LYS A 200 -15.00 -15.13 -25.71
C LYS A 200 -15.17 -14.33 -27.01
N GLN A 201 -14.92 -13.04 -26.97
CA GLN A 201 -14.97 -12.18 -28.15
C GLN A 201 -13.93 -12.58 -29.22
N LEU A 202 -12.73 -13.02 -28.82
CA LEU A 202 -11.71 -13.54 -29.73
C LEU A 202 -12.19 -14.82 -30.40
N GLN A 203 -12.76 -15.75 -29.65
CA GLN A 203 -13.32 -17.01 -30.19
C GLN A 203 -14.47 -16.77 -31.17
N ASP A 204 -15.37 -15.85 -30.84
CA ASP A 204 -16.48 -15.47 -31.71
C ASP A 204 -16.00 -14.87 -33.07
N LYS A 205 -14.75 -14.37 -33.10
CA LYS A 205 -14.04 -13.91 -34.29
C LYS A 205 -13.17 -14.99 -34.96
N GLY A 206 -13.17 -16.22 -34.46
CA GLY A 206 -12.41 -17.34 -34.99
C GLY A 206 -10.99 -17.50 -34.44
N TRP A 207 -10.61 -16.77 -33.39
CA TRP A 207 -9.29 -16.83 -32.77
C TRP A 207 -9.30 -17.82 -31.58
N TYR A 208 -9.39 -19.11 -31.87
CA TYR A 208 -9.55 -20.16 -30.84
C TYR A 208 -8.27 -20.49 -30.08
N ASN A 209 -7.08 -20.25 -30.70
CA ASN A 209 -5.78 -20.67 -30.15
C ASN A 209 -5.02 -19.50 -29.48
N VAL A 210 -5.70 -18.42 -29.16
CA VAL A 210 -5.09 -17.25 -28.51
C VAL A 210 -5.46 -17.25 -27.03
N SER A 211 -4.45 -17.07 -26.18
CA SER A 211 -4.62 -17.00 -24.74
C SER A 211 -4.60 -15.54 -24.24
N VAL A 212 -5.15 -15.32 -23.05
CA VAL A 212 -5.04 -14.04 -22.36
C VAL A 212 -4.42 -14.28 -21.00
N SER A 213 -3.33 -13.58 -20.68
CA SER A 213 -2.72 -13.59 -19.35
C SER A 213 -3.26 -12.47 -18.48
N VAL A 214 -3.43 -12.79 -17.20
CA VAL A 214 -3.94 -11.88 -16.15
C VAL A 214 -3.01 -11.94 -14.97
N ASN A 215 -2.56 -10.77 -14.51
CA ASN A 215 -1.76 -10.64 -13.29
C ASN A 215 -2.63 -10.86 -12.04
N ILE A 216 -2.20 -11.74 -11.15
CA ILE A 216 -2.91 -12.10 -9.91
C ILE A 216 -2.05 -11.81 -8.69
N SER A 217 -2.63 -11.12 -7.70
CA SER A 217 -1.97 -10.86 -6.43
C SER A 217 -1.92 -12.10 -5.54
N ALA A 218 -0.86 -12.18 -4.70
CA ALA A 218 -0.75 -13.18 -3.64
C ALA A 218 -1.98 -13.25 -2.73
N ILE A 219 -2.50 -12.08 -2.37
CA ILE A 219 -3.65 -11.96 -1.47
C ILE A 219 -4.87 -12.69 -2.06
N GLN A 220 -5.01 -12.68 -3.39
CA GLN A 220 -6.10 -13.37 -4.07
C GLN A 220 -5.89 -14.89 -4.07
N VAL A 221 -4.68 -15.35 -4.43
CA VAL A 221 -4.37 -16.79 -4.56
C VAL A 221 -4.47 -17.52 -3.23
N LEU A 222 -4.10 -16.87 -2.12
CA LEU A 222 -4.11 -17.46 -0.78
C LEU A 222 -5.52 -17.59 -0.17
N ARG A 223 -6.56 -17.14 -0.85
CA ARG A 223 -7.94 -17.26 -0.37
C ARG A 223 -8.53 -18.63 -0.73
N ASP A 224 -9.28 -19.21 0.19
CA ASP A 224 -9.95 -20.51 0.02
C ASP A 224 -10.96 -20.50 -1.14
N ASP A 225 -11.56 -19.36 -1.44
CA ASP A 225 -12.60 -19.19 -2.47
C ASP A 225 -12.07 -18.75 -3.85
N PHE A 226 -10.75 -18.49 -3.99
CA PHE A 226 -10.15 -18.03 -5.25
C PHE A 226 -10.45 -18.97 -6.43
N LEU A 227 -10.32 -20.28 -6.24
CA LEU A 227 -10.64 -21.27 -7.29
C LEU A 227 -12.12 -21.29 -7.66
N THR A 228 -12.99 -20.93 -6.73
CA THR A 228 -14.44 -20.78 -6.99
C THR A 228 -14.72 -19.57 -7.84
N ASP A 229 -14.11 -18.43 -7.54
CA ASP A 229 -14.22 -17.20 -8.32
C ASP A 229 -13.68 -17.41 -9.75
N LEU A 230 -12.53 -18.08 -9.88
CA LEU A 230 -11.93 -18.40 -11.18
C LEU A 230 -12.85 -19.29 -12.03
N LYS A 231 -13.34 -20.39 -11.45
CA LYS A 231 -14.28 -21.29 -12.14
C LYS A 231 -15.58 -20.59 -12.52
N PHE A 232 -16.07 -19.70 -11.67
CA PHE A 232 -17.26 -18.91 -11.96
C PHE A 232 -17.04 -18.02 -13.18
N ALA A 233 -15.92 -17.28 -13.28
CA ALA A 233 -15.62 -16.41 -14.42
C ALA A 233 -15.50 -17.21 -15.74
N ILE A 234 -14.79 -18.35 -15.72
CA ILE A 234 -14.63 -19.24 -16.88
C ILE A 234 -15.99 -19.78 -17.35
N ASN A 235 -16.79 -20.33 -16.43
CA ASN A 235 -18.08 -20.94 -16.76
C ASN A 235 -19.12 -19.89 -17.23
N LYS A 236 -19.17 -18.73 -16.58
CA LYS A 236 -20.06 -17.61 -16.95
C LYS A 236 -19.83 -17.17 -18.39
N ASN A 237 -18.56 -17.08 -18.80
CA ASN A 237 -18.18 -16.63 -20.14
C ASN A 237 -18.06 -17.78 -21.16
N GLN A 238 -18.23 -19.04 -20.73
CA GLN A 238 -18.18 -20.24 -21.56
C GLN A 238 -16.88 -20.36 -22.38
N ILE A 239 -15.73 -20.10 -21.75
CA ILE A 239 -14.42 -20.17 -22.37
C ILE A 239 -13.69 -21.47 -21.98
N PRO A 240 -12.78 -22.00 -22.85
CA PRO A 240 -11.84 -23.04 -22.45
C PRO A 240 -10.83 -22.51 -21.44
N SER A 241 -10.55 -23.27 -20.39
CA SER A 241 -9.61 -22.86 -19.32
C SER A 241 -8.19 -22.65 -19.82
N GLU A 242 -7.78 -23.39 -20.87
CA GLU A 242 -6.45 -23.27 -21.50
C GLU A 242 -6.18 -21.92 -22.17
N ASN A 243 -7.23 -21.14 -22.46
CA ASN A 243 -7.07 -19.79 -23.03
C ASN A 243 -6.87 -18.71 -21.96
N LEU A 244 -6.99 -19.03 -20.67
CA LEU A 244 -6.73 -18.08 -19.58
C LEU A 244 -5.44 -18.47 -18.86
N ILE A 245 -4.47 -17.56 -18.84
CA ILE A 245 -3.19 -17.72 -18.13
C ILE A 245 -3.19 -16.81 -16.90
N LEU A 246 -2.80 -17.36 -15.75
CA LEU A 246 -2.65 -16.58 -14.52
C LEU A 246 -1.17 -16.32 -14.25
N GLU A 247 -0.78 -15.07 -14.16
CA GLU A 247 0.57 -14.66 -13.84
C GLU A 247 0.64 -14.18 -12.38
N ILE A 248 1.46 -14.85 -11.57
CA ILE A 248 1.65 -14.49 -10.17
C ILE A 248 2.84 -13.54 -10.08
N THR A 249 2.63 -12.33 -9.55
CA THR A 249 3.68 -11.32 -9.43
C THR A 249 4.72 -11.72 -8.37
N GLU A 250 5.99 -11.35 -8.58
CA GLU A 250 7.14 -11.70 -7.70
C GLU A 250 6.98 -11.26 -6.24
N SER A 251 6.16 -10.26 -5.95
CA SER A 251 5.83 -9.82 -4.58
C SER A 251 5.27 -10.95 -3.70
N VAL A 252 4.83 -12.07 -4.29
CA VAL A 252 4.40 -13.28 -3.59
C VAL A 252 5.57 -14.03 -2.96
N TYR A 253 6.72 -14.08 -3.62
CA TYR A 253 7.87 -14.87 -3.15
C TYR A 253 8.64 -14.21 -2.01
N ALA A 254 8.66 -12.89 -1.94
CA ALA A 254 9.40 -12.15 -0.90
C ALA A 254 8.74 -12.19 0.48
N LYS A 255 7.42 -12.37 0.56
CA LYS A 255 6.67 -12.37 1.84
C LYS A 255 6.56 -13.73 2.54
N ASN A 256 6.91 -14.84 1.86
CA ASN A 256 6.75 -16.21 2.40
C ASN A 256 8.07 -16.94 2.65
N LEU A 257 9.22 -16.25 2.66
CA LEU A 257 10.55 -16.85 2.89
C LEU A 257 11.22 -16.36 4.19
N GLU A 258 10.46 -15.74 5.12
CA GLU A 258 10.95 -15.43 6.47
C GLU A 258 10.16 -16.17 7.55
#